data_84013900981dd49513756a790b1404a3
#
_entry.id   84013900981dd49513756a790b1404a3
#
_cell.length_a   1.000
_cell.length_b   1.000
_cell.length_c   1.000
_cell.angle_alpha   90.00
_cell.angle_beta   90.00
_cell.angle_gamma   90.00
#
_symmetry.space_group_name_H-M   'P 1'
#
loop_
_entity.id
_entity.type
_entity.pdbx_description
1 polymer ?
#
loop_
_entity_poly.entity_id
_entity_poly.type
_entity_poly.pdbx_seq_one_letter_code
_entity_poly.pdbx_strand_id
1 'polypeptide(L)'
;MGYREDVKRMKALTDENRLAILLALQHGEKCGCELLEELNITQPTLSHHMRILADSGLVAYYKEGKWMHYSISAKDVQEFRDMVGSYARCDCETDSSVICRCENES
;
A
#
# COMPACT_ATOMS: atom_id res chain seq x y z
N MET A 1 16.42 2.53 11.01
CA MET A 1 15.72 1.99 11.32
C MET A 1 14.82 2.41 12.06
N GLY A 2 14.23 2.11 12.30
CA GLY A 2 13.43 2.55 13.11
C GLY A 2 12.08 2.79 12.77
N TYR A 3 11.39 3.25 13.78
CA TYR A 3 9.98 3.40 13.62
C TYR A 3 9.60 4.49 12.63
N ARG A 4 10.44 5.46 12.45
CA ARG A 4 10.07 6.56 11.58
C ARG A 4 9.80 6.13 10.15
N GLU A 5 10.64 5.26 9.60
CA GLU A 5 10.43 4.80 8.24
C GLU A 5 9.20 3.90 8.18
N ASP A 6 9.00 3.10 9.20
CA ASP A 6 7.86 2.20 9.22
C ASP A 6 6.56 2.97 9.34
N VAL A 7 6.57 4.02 10.14
CA VAL A 7 5.38 4.85 10.27
C VAL A 7 5.07 5.52 8.95
N LYS A 8 6.10 5.96 8.22
CA LYS A 8 5.88 6.60 6.94
C LYS A 8 5.20 5.64 5.98
N ARG A 9 5.61 4.39 5.95
CA ARG A 9 4.99 3.44 5.06
C ARG A 9 3.56 3.16 5.47
N MET A 10 3.30 3.05 6.76
CA MET A 10 1.96 2.78 7.22
C MET A 10 1.04 3.95 6.93
N LYS A 11 1.56 5.17 7.04
CA LYS A 11 0.73 6.32 6.79
C LYS A 11 0.30 6.39 5.34
N ALA A 12 1.06 5.80 4.44
CA ALA A 12 0.68 5.82 3.05
C ALA A 12 -0.63 5.09 2.82
N LEU A 13 -1.02 4.22 3.75
CA LEU A 13 -2.25 3.48 3.59
C LEU A 13 -3.42 4.07 4.38
N THR A 14 -3.22 5.18 5.04
CA THR A 14 -4.29 5.71 5.88
C THR A 14 -5.13 6.73 5.16
N ASP A 15 -5.59 6.40 3.98
CA ASP A 15 -6.43 7.29 3.21
C ASP A 15 -7.26 6.46 2.26
N GLU A 16 -8.55 6.73 2.20
CA GLU A 16 -9.45 5.94 1.38
C GLU A 16 -9.09 5.97 -0.10
N ASN A 17 -8.68 7.12 -0.60
CA ASN A 17 -8.32 7.20 -2.00
C ASN A 17 -7.08 6.38 -2.30
N ARG A 18 -6.14 6.36 -1.39
CA ARG A 18 -4.92 5.58 -1.63
C ARG A 18 -5.21 4.09 -1.59
N LEU A 19 -6.12 3.66 -0.73
CA LEU A 19 -6.49 2.25 -0.72
C LEU A 19 -7.24 1.89 -2.00
N ALA A 20 -8.07 2.81 -2.49
CA ALA A 20 -8.78 2.57 -3.73
C ALA A 20 -7.82 2.46 -4.92
N ILE A 21 -6.76 3.28 -4.91
CA ILE A 21 -5.77 3.21 -5.97
C ILE A 21 -5.08 1.85 -5.94
N LEU A 22 -4.71 1.39 -4.77
CA LEU A 22 -4.04 0.10 -4.68
C LEU A 22 -4.95 -1.03 -5.15
N LEU A 23 -6.22 -0.96 -4.82
CA LEU A 23 -7.15 -1.98 -5.29
C LEU A 23 -7.26 -1.94 -6.81
N ALA A 24 -7.26 -0.74 -7.38
CA ALA A 24 -7.37 -0.63 -8.82
C ALA A 24 -6.14 -1.20 -9.52
N LEU A 25 -4.98 -1.16 -8.86
CA LEU A 25 -3.77 -1.65 -9.47
C LEU A 25 -3.50 -3.14 -9.24
N GLN A 26 -4.37 -3.80 -8.50
CA GLN A 26 -4.13 -5.20 -8.21
C GLN A 26 -4.10 -6.10 -9.43
N HIS A 27 -4.78 -5.69 -10.48
CA HIS A 27 -4.85 -6.52 -11.67
C HIS A 27 -3.80 -6.13 -12.72
N GLY A 28 -2.93 -5.22 -12.38
CA GLY A 28 -1.85 -4.87 -13.30
C GLY A 28 -1.68 -3.37 -13.42
N GLU A 29 -0.69 -3.00 -14.23
CA GLU A 29 -0.36 -1.61 -14.42
C GLU A 29 -1.51 -0.83 -15.04
N LYS A 30 -1.68 0.41 -14.65
CA LYS A 30 -2.68 1.28 -15.24
C LYS A 30 -2.08 2.66 -15.46
N CYS A 31 -2.57 3.34 -16.49
CA CYS A 31 -2.08 4.68 -16.72
C CYS A 31 -2.92 5.65 -15.90
N GLY A 32 -2.38 6.83 -15.67
CA GLY A 32 -3.09 7.83 -14.90
C GLY A 32 -4.47 8.13 -15.43
N CYS A 33 -4.64 8.10 -16.75
CA CYS A 33 -5.93 8.42 -17.32
C CYS A 33 -6.98 7.38 -16.93
N GLU A 34 -6.57 6.11 -16.85
CA GLU A 34 -7.51 5.09 -16.45
C GLU A 34 -7.90 5.26 -14.98
N LEU A 35 -6.94 5.63 -14.16
CA LEU A 35 -7.23 5.80 -12.74
C LEU A 35 -8.13 7.00 -12.48
N LEU A 36 -7.92 8.08 -13.24
CA LEU A 36 -8.77 9.24 -13.08
C LEU A 36 -10.23 8.90 -13.38
N GLU A 37 -10.42 8.11 -14.42
CA GLU A 37 -11.75 7.74 -14.77
C GLU A 37 -12.34 6.73 -13.82
N GLU A 38 -11.63 5.71 -13.47
CA GLU A 38 -12.13 4.72 -12.55
C GLU A 38 -12.44 5.26 -11.18
N LEU A 39 -11.60 6.11 -10.66
CA LEU A 39 -11.78 6.59 -9.30
C LEU A 39 -12.51 7.91 -9.22
N ASN A 40 -12.76 8.51 -10.37
CA ASN A 40 -13.50 9.77 -10.43
C ASN A 40 -12.87 10.82 -9.53
N ILE A 41 -11.57 11.00 -9.64
CA ILE A 41 -10.87 12.04 -8.90
C ILE A 41 -10.15 12.93 -9.90
N THR A 42 -9.65 14.06 -9.43
CA THR A 42 -8.99 15.00 -10.32
C THR A 42 -7.51 14.67 -10.45
N GLN A 43 -6.89 15.24 -11.46
CA GLN A 43 -5.49 15.01 -11.70
C GLN A 43 -4.62 15.44 -10.51
N PRO A 44 -4.82 16.61 -9.92
CA PRO A 44 -4.00 17.00 -8.77
C PRO A 44 -4.17 16.05 -7.60
N THR A 45 -5.39 15.55 -7.40
CA THR A 45 -5.64 14.62 -6.30
C THR A 45 -4.89 13.32 -6.56
N LEU A 46 -4.94 12.82 -7.79
CA LEU A 46 -4.23 11.60 -8.11
C LEU A 46 -2.73 11.80 -7.93
N SER A 47 -2.20 12.92 -8.43
CA SER A 47 -0.76 13.18 -8.32
C SER A 47 -0.32 13.24 -6.86
N HIS A 48 -1.14 13.84 -6.02
CA HIS A 48 -0.82 13.96 -4.61
C HIS A 48 -0.73 12.57 -3.95
N HIS A 49 -1.73 11.74 -4.19
CA HIS A 49 -1.75 10.42 -3.59
C HIS A 49 -0.66 9.52 -4.15
N MET A 50 -0.39 9.63 -5.45
CA MET A 50 0.64 8.79 -6.04
C MET A 50 2.02 9.16 -5.55
N ARG A 51 2.24 10.43 -5.25
CA ARG A 51 3.53 10.83 -4.72
C ARG A 51 3.75 10.15 -3.36
N ILE A 52 2.73 10.12 -2.54
CA ILE A 52 2.84 9.51 -1.23
C ILE A 52 3.06 7.99 -1.34
N LEU A 53 2.31 7.35 -2.24
CA LEU A 53 2.47 5.92 -2.43
C LEU A 53 3.82 5.57 -3.02
N ALA A 54 4.32 6.39 -3.95
CA ALA A 54 5.61 6.13 -4.55
C ALA A 54 6.73 6.35 -3.55
N ASP A 55 6.60 7.37 -2.70
CA ASP A 55 7.62 7.64 -1.70
C ASP A 55 7.67 6.50 -0.67
N SER A 56 6.58 5.82 -0.46
CA SER A 56 6.56 4.72 0.48
C SER A 56 7.11 3.43 -0.14
N GLY A 57 7.29 3.44 -1.46
CA GLY A 57 7.79 2.28 -2.16
C GLY A 57 6.71 1.33 -2.65
N LEU A 58 5.47 1.53 -2.25
CA LEU A 58 4.43 0.58 -2.60
C LEU A 58 4.03 0.60 -4.06
N VAL A 59 4.22 1.74 -4.71
CA VAL A 59 3.85 1.89 -6.11
C VAL A 59 5.06 2.33 -6.91
N ALA A 60 5.23 1.76 -8.09
CA ALA A 60 6.30 2.17 -8.98
C ALA A 60 5.64 2.87 -10.16
N TYR A 61 6.39 3.73 -10.86
CA TYR A 61 5.80 4.38 -11.99
C TYR A 61 6.84 4.73 -13.05
N TYR A 62 6.40 4.97 -14.25
CA TYR A 62 7.25 5.46 -15.30
C TYR A 62 6.39 6.31 -16.21
N LYS A 63 7.03 7.20 -16.94
CA LYS A 63 6.30 8.10 -17.81
C LYS A 63 6.44 7.65 -19.25
N GLU A 64 5.34 7.64 -19.96
CA GLU A 64 5.38 7.30 -21.35
C GLU A 64 4.49 8.31 -22.05
N GLY A 65 5.04 9.13 -22.92
CA GLY A 65 4.28 10.19 -23.54
C GLY A 65 3.91 11.20 -22.49
N LYS A 66 2.66 11.58 -22.42
CA LYS A 66 2.28 12.55 -21.42
C LYS A 66 1.59 11.90 -20.24
N TRP A 67 1.53 10.60 -20.21
CA TRP A 67 0.88 9.94 -19.10
C TRP A 67 1.84 9.12 -18.28
N MET A 68 1.55 9.07 -16.98
CA MET A 68 2.32 8.24 -16.08
C MET A 68 1.65 6.90 -16.01
N HIS A 69 2.43 5.85 -15.90
CA HIS A 69 1.91 4.49 -15.74
C HIS A 69 2.31 4.01 -14.36
N TYR A 70 1.37 3.45 -13.64
CA TYR A 70 1.60 3.04 -12.26
C TYR A 70 1.38 1.55 -12.06
N SER A 71 2.15 0.96 -11.19
CA SER A 71 1.97 -0.45 -10.86
C SER A 71 2.38 -0.69 -9.41
N ILE A 72 1.90 -1.77 -8.83
CA ILE A 72 2.26 -2.09 -7.47
C ILE A 72 3.63 -2.75 -7.50
N SER A 73 4.49 -2.37 -6.58
CA SER A 73 5.82 -2.94 -6.49
C SER A 73 5.72 -4.17 -5.61
N ALA A 74 5.72 -5.34 -6.21
CA ALA A 74 5.56 -6.58 -5.46
C ALA A 74 6.63 -6.76 -4.39
N LYS A 75 7.86 -6.37 -4.70
CA LYS A 75 8.92 -6.53 -3.73
C LYS A 75 8.68 -5.65 -2.51
N ASP A 76 8.29 -4.41 -2.73
CA ASP A 76 8.09 -3.50 -1.62
C ASP A 76 6.84 -3.86 -0.82
N VAL A 77 5.84 -4.40 -1.48
CA VAL A 77 4.65 -4.83 -0.76
C VAL A 77 5.00 -5.99 0.15
N GLN A 78 5.85 -6.90 -0.33
CA GLN A 78 6.26 -8.02 0.51
C GLN A 78 7.04 -7.51 1.72
N GLU A 79 7.91 -6.53 1.52
CA GLU A 79 8.66 -5.97 2.62
C GLU A 79 7.72 -5.28 3.60
N PHE A 80 6.68 -4.63 3.08
CA PHE A 80 5.73 -3.96 3.93
C PHE A 80 4.98 -4.98 4.78
N ARG A 81 4.58 -6.08 4.18
CA ARG A 81 3.86 -7.11 4.91
C ARG A 81 4.73 -7.68 6.01
N ASP A 82 6.01 -7.91 5.71
CA ASP A 82 6.92 -8.43 6.69
C ASP A 82 7.11 -7.43 7.83
N MET A 83 7.14 -6.15 7.51
CA MET A 83 7.33 -5.13 8.49
C MET A 83 6.13 -5.09 9.44
N VAL A 84 4.92 -5.13 8.89
CA VAL A 84 3.72 -5.12 9.71
C VAL A 84 3.70 -6.38 10.58
N GLY A 85 4.09 -7.50 10.01
CA GLY A 85 4.13 -8.74 10.76
C GLY A 85 5.07 -8.70 11.93
N SER A 86 6.14 -7.90 11.81
CA SER A 86 7.10 -7.84 12.89
C SER A 86 6.54 -7.07 14.10
N TYR A 87 5.58 -6.18 13.86
CA TYR A 87 4.98 -5.47 14.96
C TYR A 87 3.75 -6.19 15.50
N ALA A 88 2.96 -6.71 14.59
CA ALA A 88 1.69 -7.29 14.97
C ALA A 88 1.78 -8.80 15.06
N ARG A 89 2.72 -9.32 15.79
CA ARG A 89 2.92 -10.70 15.86
C ARG A 89 2.62 -11.18 17.22
N CYS A 90 2.05 -12.29 17.35
CA CYS A 90 1.72 -12.86 18.62
C CYS A 90 2.75 -13.92 18.99
N ASP A 91 3.32 -13.77 20.14
CA ASP A 91 4.31 -14.73 20.54
C ASP A 91 3.72 -15.87 21.28
N CYS A 92 2.46 -16.03 21.23
CA CYS A 92 1.85 -17.10 21.88
C CYS A 92 2.33 -18.32 21.19
N GLU A 93 2.72 -19.27 21.84
CA GLU A 93 3.30 -20.25 21.28
C GLU A 93 2.43 -21.16 20.99
N THR A 94 2.20 -21.71 20.26
CA THR A 94 1.28 -22.40 20.11
C THR A 94 1.04 -23.28 19.16
N ASP A 95 0.31 -24.19 19.29
CA ASP A 95 -0.02 -24.98 18.25
C ASP A 95 -1.26 -24.39 17.77
N SER A 96 -1.70 -24.80 16.66
CA SER A 96 -2.82 -24.16 16.04
C SER A 96 -4.12 -24.41 16.73
N SER A 97 -4.12 -25.32 17.63
CA SER A 97 -5.39 -25.57 18.30
C SER A 97 -5.59 -24.59 19.45
N VAL A 98 -4.61 -23.81 19.75
CA VAL A 98 -4.77 -22.89 20.84
C VAL A 98 -5.04 -21.54 20.29
N ILE A 99 -6.11 -20.96 20.63
CA ILE A 99 -6.43 -19.66 20.13
C ILE A 99 -5.66 -18.63 20.86
N CYS A 100 -4.92 -17.85 20.15
CA CYS A 100 -4.13 -16.81 20.76
C CYS A 100 -5.05 -15.71 21.19
N ARG A 101 -4.95 -15.29 22.45
CA ARG A 101 -5.77 -14.25 22.87
C ARG A 101 -5.67 -13.02 22.11
N CYS A 102 -4.56 -12.65 21.60
CA CYS A 102 -4.50 -11.41 20.85
C CYS A 102 -5.32 -11.50 19.57
N GLU A 103 -5.64 -12.66 19.13
CA GLU A 103 -6.48 -12.71 17.97
C GLU A 103 -7.92 -12.61 18.33
N ASN A 104 -8.26 -12.99 19.49
CA ASN A 104 -9.65 -12.87 19.84
C ASN A 104 -10.06 -11.60 20.41
N GLU A 105 -9.22 -10.74 20.57
CA GLU A 105 -9.57 -9.56 21.18
C GLU A 105 -10.00 -8.70 20.24
N SER A 106 -10.77 -8.31 19.84
CA SER A 106 -11.04 -7.37 18.82
C SER A 106 -12.21 -6.56 19.11
#